data_2e5333bdc67122dc1115ce06a137b615
#
_entry.id   2e5333bdc67122dc1115ce06a137b615
#
_cell.length_a   1.000
_cell.length_b   1.000
_cell.length_c   1.000
_cell.angle_alpha   90.00
_cell.angle_beta   90.00
_cell.angle_gamma   90.00
#
_symmetry.space_group_name_H-M   'P 1'
#
loop_
_entity.id
_entity.type
_entity.pdbx_description
1 polymer ?
#
loop_
_entity_poly.entity_id
_entity_poly.type
_entity_poly.pdbx_seq_one_letter_code
_entity_poly.pdbx_strand_id
1 'polypeptide(L)'
;VSALPVILLDSSFLIALERETLRREQGPARAFLPRLRGRKLVVSIVSVEELLEGAADEAATLAALQRFTIQGLHLAQAQRCALLQRRAHQRLGENDAWLVATAEALDAEIVGADRIAFERLGARYLRFRDPATS
;
A
#
# COMPACT_ATOMS: atom_id res chain seq x y z
N VAL A 1 23.10 -12.33 6.64
CA VAL A 1 21.70 -12.18 7.04
C VAL A 1 20.95 -11.37 6.01
N SER A 2 19.90 -11.93 5.46
CA SER A 2 19.04 -11.22 4.49
C SER A 2 18.25 -10.14 5.20
N ALA A 3 18.17 -8.96 4.59
CA ALA A 3 17.27 -7.93 5.06
C ALA A 3 15.81 -8.41 4.85
N LEU A 4 14.93 -8.02 5.77
CA LEU A 4 13.50 -8.26 5.60
C LEU A 4 12.98 -7.47 4.41
N PRO A 5 11.99 -8.00 3.67
CA PRO A 5 11.39 -7.25 2.58
C PRO A 5 10.84 -5.90 3.02
N VAL A 6 10.89 -4.95 2.11
CA VAL A 6 10.27 -3.64 2.30
C VAL A 6 8.74 -3.84 2.37
N ILE A 7 8.06 -2.99 3.12
CA ILE A 7 6.60 -2.98 3.18
C ILE A 7 6.08 -1.81 2.35
N LEU A 8 5.19 -2.10 1.41
CA LEU A 8 4.47 -1.11 0.63
C LEU A 8 3.06 -0.97 1.21
N LEU A 9 2.74 0.20 1.73
CA LEU A 9 1.45 0.43 2.37
C LEU A 9 0.42 0.89 1.33
N ASP A 10 -0.67 0.14 1.20
CA ASP A 10 -1.78 0.51 0.33
C ASP A 10 -2.58 1.66 0.94
N SER A 11 -3.26 2.44 0.09
CA SER A 11 -4.10 3.54 0.54
C SER A 11 -5.19 3.11 1.52
N SER A 12 -5.72 1.90 1.37
CA SER A 12 -6.73 1.38 2.31
C SER A 12 -6.20 1.30 3.75
N PHE A 13 -4.95 0.88 3.91
CA PHE A 13 -4.30 0.84 5.23
C PHE A 13 -4.07 2.25 5.77
N LEU A 14 -3.57 3.15 4.92
CA LEU A 14 -3.27 4.53 5.32
C LEU A 14 -4.53 5.30 5.72
N ILE A 15 -5.63 5.10 4.98
CA ILE A 15 -6.93 5.71 5.31
C ILE A 15 -7.43 5.20 6.67
N ALA A 16 -7.36 3.89 6.88
CA ALA A 16 -7.78 3.30 8.16
C ALA A 16 -6.93 3.82 9.31
N LEU A 17 -5.61 3.89 9.12
CA LEU A 17 -4.69 4.38 10.14
C LEU A 17 -4.98 5.83 10.51
N GLU A 18 -5.22 6.68 9.52
CA GLU A 18 -5.57 8.08 9.75
C GLU A 18 -6.88 8.22 10.52
N ARG A 19 -7.92 7.49 10.10
CA ARG A 19 -9.21 7.51 10.79
C ARG A 19 -9.10 7.07 12.25
N GLU A 20 -8.38 5.98 12.50
CA GLU A 20 -8.18 5.48 13.85
C GLU A 20 -7.43 6.48 14.71
N THR A 21 -6.39 7.12 14.14
CA THR A 21 -5.59 8.12 14.84
C THR A 21 -6.44 9.33 15.20
N LEU A 22 -7.24 9.84 14.26
CA LEU A 22 -8.11 10.99 14.51
C LEU A 22 -9.19 10.71 15.57
N ARG A 23 -9.72 9.49 15.57
CA ARG A 23 -10.75 9.07 16.53
C ARG A 23 -10.16 8.59 17.85
N ARG A 24 -8.83 8.47 17.93
CA ARG A 24 -8.11 7.93 19.09
C ARG A 24 -8.60 6.53 19.45
N GLU A 25 -8.87 5.73 18.42
CA GLU A 25 -9.34 4.34 18.55
C GLU A 25 -8.22 3.37 18.17
N GLN A 26 -8.18 2.23 18.86
CA GLN A 26 -7.29 1.12 18.52
C GLN A 26 -8.06 0.18 17.59
N GLY A 27 -8.02 0.52 16.30
CA GLY A 27 -8.63 -0.32 15.28
C GLY A 27 -7.61 -1.27 14.64
N PRO A 28 -8.03 -1.98 13.55
CA PRO A 28 -7.18 -2.98 12.89
C PRO A 28 -5.85 -2.44 12.39
N ALA A 29 -5.83 -1.21 11.87
CA ALA A 29 -4.59 -0.64 11.30
C ALA A 29 -3.57 -0.36 12.40
N ARG A 30 -3.98 0.30 13.49
CA ARG A 30 -3.09 0.58 14.60
C ARG A 30 -2.64 -0.70 15.30
N ALA A 31 -3.53 -1.69 15.39
CA ALA A 31 -3.19 -2.99 15.96
C ALA A 31 -2.19 -3.76 15.10
N PHE A 32 -2.17 -3.51 13.80
CA PHE A 32 -1.27 -4.18 12.86
C PHE A 32 0.14 -3.57 12.87
N LEU A 33 0.29 -2.28 13.19
CA LEU A 33 1.58 -1.58 13.14
C LEU A 33 2.72 -2.30 13.87
N PRO A 34 2.54 -2.85 15.08
CA PRO A 34 3.63 -3.56 15.76
C PRO A 34 4.21 -4.71 14.96
N ARG A 35 3.42 -5.34 14.07
CA ARG A 35 3.89 -6.43 13.21
C ARG A 35 4.84 -5.95 12.13
N LEU A 36 4.89 -4.63 11.88
CA LEU A 36 5.74 -4.02 10.85
C LEU A 36 7.01 -3.42 11.44
N ARG A 37 7.21 -3.58 12.74
CA ARG A 37 8.37 -3.00 13.44
C ARG A 37 9.67 -3.49 12.84
N GLY A 38 10.61 -2.57 12.63
CA GLY A 38 11.90 -2.90 12.05
C GLY A 38 11.89 -2.99 10.52
N ARG A 39 10.73 -2.81 9.89
CA ARG A 39 10.60 -2.85 8.44
C ARG A 39 10.64 -1.44 7.86
N LYS A 40 11.17 -1.31 6.66
CA LYS A 40 11.09 -0.04 5.92
C LYS A 40 9.68 0.10 5.34
N LEU A 41 9.01 1.18 5.70
CA LEU A 41 7.64 1.45 5.26
C LEU A 41 7.66 2.43 4.10
N VAL A 42 7.10 2.04 2.98
CA VAL A 42 7.10 2.79 1.73
C VAL A 42 5.67 3.05 1.28
N VAL A 43 5.44 4.22 0.72
CA VAL A 43 4.15 4.61 0.13
C VAL A 43 4.39 4.97 -1.32
N SER A 44 3.61 4.40 -2.23
CA SER A 44 3.68 4.76 -3.64
C SER A 44 3.14 6.16 -3.88
N ILE A 45 3.74 6.88 -4.84
CA ILE A 45 3.23 8.18 -5.28
C ILE A 45 1.77 8.07 -5.77
N VAL A 46 1.37 6.91 -6.28
CA VAL A 46 -0.02 6.65 -6.68
C VAL A 46 -0.94 6.68 -5.45
N SER A 47 -0.53 6.08 -4.34
CA SER A 47 -1.30 6.11 -3.09
C SER A 47 -1.34 7.52 -2.49
N VAL A 48 -0.26 8.28 -2.62
CA VAL A 48 -0.24 9.70 -2.21
C VAL A 48 -1.31 10.47 -2.96
N GLU A 49 -1.39 10.29 -4.29
CA GLU A 49 -2.39 10.97 -5.12
C GLU A 49 -3.81 10.60 -4.67
N GLU A 50 -4.08 9.32 -4.44
CA GLU A 50 -5.39 8.87 -3.96
C GLU A 50 -5.78 9.52 -2.63
N LEU A 51 -4.83 9.61 -1.71
CA LEU A 51 -5.07 10.22 -0.40
C LEU A 51 -5.33 11.72 -0.50
N LEU A 52 -4.57 12.40 -1.37
CA LEU A 52 -4.73 13.84 -1.57
C LEU A 52 -6.07 14.20 -2.22
N GLU A 53 -6.57 13.36 -3.14
CA GLU A 53 -7.90 13.55 -3.73
C GLU A 53 -9.00 13.60 -2.67
N GLY A 54 -8.90 12.75 -1.65
CA GLY A 54 -9.90 12.64 -0.60
C GLY A 54 -9.61 13.50 0.63
N ALA A 55 -8.52 14.26 0.65
CA ALA A 55 -8.08 14.98 1.83
C ALA A 55 -8.93 16.21 2.10
N ALA A 56 -9.42 16.35 3.33
CA ALA A 56 -10.06 17.58 3.79
C ALA A 56 -9.04 18.68 4.04
N ASP A 57 -7.82 18.29 4.45
CA ASP A 57 -6.70 19.19 4.72
C ASP A 57 -5.45 18.58 4.09
N GLU A 58 -5.08 19.09 2.92
CA GLU A 58 -3.93 18.58 2.15
C GLU A 58 -2.62 18.67 2.95
N ALA A 59 -2.40 19.80 3.61
CA ALA A 59 -1.17 20.00 4.37
C ALA A 59 -1.03 18.99 5.51
N ALA A 60 -2.12 18.68 6.19
CA ALA A 60 -2.13 17.69 7.27
C ALA A 60 -1.86 16.29 6.73
N THR A 61 -2.45 15.94 5.60
CA THR A 61 -2.24 14.64 4.95
C THR A 61 -0.78 14.49 4.52
N LEU A 62 -0.20 15.52 3.89
CA LEU A 62 1.22 15.49 3.50
C LEU A 62 2.14 15.35 4.71
N ALA A 63 1.85 16.07 5.79
CA ALA A 63 2.65 15.99 7.01
C ALA A 63 2.61 14.56 7.60
N ALA A 64 1.44 13.94 7.59
CA ALA A 64 1.29 12.56 8.09
C ALA A 64 2.07 11.55 7.24
N LEU A 65 2.18 11.79 5.94
CA LEU A 65 2.89 10.89 5.02
C LEU A 65 4.42 11.00 5.11
N GLN A 66 4.94 12.09 5.71
CA GLN A 66 6.39 12.32 5.74
C GLN A 66 7.16 11.32 6.58
N ARG A 67 6.51 10.59 7.46
CA ARG A 67 7.14 9.51 8.23
C ARG A 67 7.44 8.26 7.40
N PHE A 68 6.91 8.20 6.17
CA PHE A 68 7.14 7.10 5.25
C PHE A 68 8.07 7.52 4.12
N THR A 69 8.72 6.54 3.50
CA THR A 69 9.45 6.79 2.26
C THR A 69 8.46 6.81 1.11
N ILE A 70 8.44 7.89 0.33
CA ILE A 70 7.56 7.98 -0.83
C ILE A 70 8.32 7.49 -2.06
N GLN A 71 7.73 6.53 -2.76
CA GLN A 71 8.31 5.88 -3.93
C GLN A 71 7.65 6.42 -5.19
N GLY A 72 8.45 7.04 -6.07
CA GLY A 72 7.98 7.49 -7.38
C GLY A 72 7.84 6.34 -8.37
N LEU A 73 7.29 6.64 -9.55
CA LEU A 73 7.17 5.69 -10.65
C LEU A 73 8.37 5.84 -11.59
N HIS A 74 8.95 4.70 -11.95
CA HIS A 74 10.14 4.62 -12.80
C HIS A 74 9.93 3.61 -13.91
N LEU A 75 10.87 3.55 -14.85
CA LEU A 75 10.78 2.67 -16.01
C LEU A 75 10.57 1.21 -15.63
N ALA A 76 11.28 0.72 -14.62
CA ALA A 76 11.16 -0.67 -14.18
C ALA A 76 9.72 -1.01 -13.78
N GLN A 77 9.05 -0.11 -13.06
CA GLN A 77 7.66 -0.30 -12.67
C GLN A 77 6.73 -0.26 -13.88
N ALA A 78 6.97 0.65 -14.82
CA ALA A 78 6.18 0.74 -16.05
C ALA A 78 6.26 -0.56 -16.86
N GLN A 79 7.47 -1.12 -16.98
CA GLN A 79 7.67 -2.38 -17.69
C GLN A 79 6.92 -3.53 -17.00
N ARG A 80 6.98 -3.61 -15.69
CA ARG A 80 6.26 -4.63 -14.91
C ARG A 80 4.76 -4.46 -14.98
N CYS A 81 4.29 -3.22 -14.90
CA CYS A 81 2.87 -2.91 -15.01
C CYS A 81 2.31 -3.32 -16.37
N ALA A 82 3.03 -2.99 -17.45
CA ALA A 82 2.66 -3.39 -18.80
C ALA A 82 2.59 -4.92 -18.93
N LEU A 83 3.56 -5.62 -18.36
CA LEU A 83 3.59 -7.08 -18.38
C LEU A 83 2.41 -7.69 -17.63
N LEU A 84 2.09 -7.16 -16.46
CA LEU A 84 0.95 -7.60 -15.66
C LEU A 84 -0.36 -7.45 -16.46
N GLN A 85 -0.56 -6.30 -17.09
CA GLN A 85 -1.78 -6.03 -17.86
C GLN A 85 -1.87 -6.93 -19.09
N ARG A 86 -0.75 -7.16 -19.79
CA ARG A 86 -0.74 -8.04 -20.97
C ARG A 86 -1.05 -9.50 -20.60
N ARG A 87 -0.62 -9.95 -19.42
CA ARG A 87 -0.83 -11.34 -18.97
C ARG A 87 -2.13 -11.54 -18.21
N ALA A 88 -2.79 -10.46 -17.81
CA ALA A 88 -4.04 -10.56 -17.06
C ALA A 88 -5.15 -11.06 -17.98
N HIS A 89 -5.91 -12.06 -17.50
CA HIS A 89 -7.09 -12.54 -18.20
C HIS A 89 -8.13 -11.43 -18.35
N GLN A 90 -8.25 -10.60 -17.31
CA GLN A 90 -9.10 -9.41 -17.30
C GLN A 90 -8.24 -8.25 -16.83
N ARG A 91 -8.36 -7.07 -17.47
CA ARG A 91 -7.56 -5.91 -17.12
C ARG A 91 -7.71 -5.55 -15.65
N LEU A 92 -6.59 -5.34 -14.99
CA LEU A 92 -6.55 -4.88 -13.60
C LEU A 92 -6.87 -3.39 -13.53
N GLY A 93 -7.44 -2.95 -12.40
CA GLY A 93 -7.57 -1.53 -12.12
C GLY A 93 -6.22 -0.84 -12.20
N GLU A 94 -6.20 0.37 -12.75
CA GLU A 94 -4.96 1.08 -13.06
C GLU A 94 -4.07 1.25 -11.82
N ASN A 95 -4.63 1.78 -10.75
CA ASN A 95 -3.86 2.04 -9.52
C ASN A 95 -3.37 0.75 -8.87
N ASP A 96 -4.19 -0.29 -8.88
CA ASP A 96 -3.81 -1.59 -8.32
C ASP A 96 -2.68 -2.23 -9.13
N ALA A 97 -2.72 -2.13 -10.46
CA ALA A 97 -1.67 -2.66 -11.31
C ALA A 97 -0.33 -1.96 -11.06
N TRP A 98 -0.34 -0.64 -10.94
CA TRP A 98 0.87 0.12 -10.60
C TRP A 98 1.41 -0.24 -9.22
N LEU A 99 0.54 -0.48 -8.25
CA LEU A 99 0.95 -0.85 -6.91
C LEU A 99 1.60 -2.24 -6.88
N VAL A 100 1.00 -3.21 -7.56
CA VAL A 100 1.59 -4.55 -7.70
C VAL A 100 2.94 -4.48 -8.41
N ALA A 101 3.03 -3.71 -9.49
CA ALA A 101 4.29 -3.51 -10.23
C ALA A 101 5.37 -2.90 -9.33
N THR A 102 5.00 -1.94 -8.50
CA THR A 102 5.93 -1.31 -7.55
C THR A 102 6.41 -2.32 -6.52
N ALA A 103 5.50 -3.12 -5.97
CA ALA A 103 5.85 -4.16 -5.01
C ALA A 103 6.84 -5.16 -5.61
N GLU A 104 6.60 -5.60 -6.84
CA GLU A 104 7.49 -6.52 -7.53
C GLU A 104 8.87 -5.90 -7.79
N ALA A 105 8.90 -4.64 -8.23
CA ALA A 105 10.15 -3.95 -8.51
C ALA A 105 11.00 -3.74 -7.26
N LEU A 106 10.37 -3.54 -6.10
CA LEU A 106 11.04 -3.33 -4.82
C LEU A 106 11.25 -4.64 -4.04
N ASP A 107 10.77 -5.75 -4.55
CA ASP A 107 10.71 -7.01 -3.80
C ASP A 107 10.02 -6.80 -2.46
N ALA A 108 8.91 -6.08 -2.46
CA ALA A 108 8.18 -5.65 -1.26
C ALA A 108 6.96 -6.54 -1.01
N GLU A 109 6.52 -6.52 0.24
CA GLU A 109 5.20 -7.03 0.61
C GLU A 109 4.22 -5.85 0.65
N ILE A 110 2.96 -6.09 0.31
CA ILE A 110 1.91 -5.08 0.39
C ILE A 110 1.07 -5.30 1.64
N VAL A 111 0.80 -4.22 2.38
CA VAL A 111 -0.18 -4.24 3.47
C VAL A 111 -1.41 -3.46 3.00
N GLY A 112 -2.56 -4.12 2.99
CA GLY A 112 -3.80 -3.51 2.55
C GLY A 112 -5.03 -4.29 3.01
N ALA A 113 -6.19 -3.82 2.57
CA ALA A 113 -7.45 -4.54 2.74
C ALA A 113 -7.75 -5.34 1.47
N ASP A 114 -8.70 -6.19 1.54
CA ASP A 114 -9.17 -7.16 0.55
C ASP A 114 -9.29 -6.71 -0.91
N ARG A 115 -8.19 -6.56 -1.60
CA ARG A 115 -8.21 -6.29 -3.03
C ARG A 115 -7.80 -7.53 -3.80
N ILE A 116 -8.64 -7.97 -4.73
CA ILE A 116 -8.40 -9.16 -5.56
C ILE A 116 -7.04 -9.06 -6.29
N ALA A 117 -6.69 -7.87 -6.76
CA ALA A 117 -5.43 -7.65 -7.46
C ALA A 117 -4.20 -8.04 -6.63
N PHE A 118 -4.29 -7.90 -5.30
CA PHE A 118 -3.17 -8.18 -4.42
C PHE A 118 -3.06 -9.66 -4.04
N GLU A 119 -4.15 -10.41 -4.14
CA GLU A 119 -4.15 -11.85 -3.82
C GLU A 119 -3.16 -12.62 -4.68
N ARG A 120 -2.86 -12.14 -5.90
CA ARG A 120 -1.87 -12.75 -6.78
C ARG A 120 -0.45 -12.72 -6.20
N LEU A 121 -0.20 -11.87 -5.22
CA LEU A 121 1.09 -11.82 -4.54
C LEU A 121 1.26 -12.95 -3.51
N GLY A 122 0.18 -13.66 -3.20
CA GLY A 122 0.21 -14.77 -2.24
C GLY A 122 0.68 -14.31 -0.87
N ALA A 123 1.72 -14.95 -0.35
CA ALA A 123 2.26 -14.65 0.98
C ALA A 123 2.87 -13.24 1.09
N ARG A 124 3.07 -12.55 -0.02
CA ARG A 124 3.61 -11.19 -0.04
C ARG A 124 2.52 -10.13 0.13
N TYR A 125 1.26 -10.56 0.24
CA TYR A 125 0.14 -9.68 0.54
C TYR A 125 -0.29 -9.91 1.98
N LEU A 126 -0.22 -8.86 2.80
CA LEU A 126 -0.58 -8.90 4.21
C LEU A 126 -1.87 -8.13 4.42
N ARG A 127 -2.91 -8.81 4.85
CA ARG A 127 -4.18 -8.17 5.18
C ARG A 127 -4.12 -7.63 6.60
N PHE A 128 -4.42 -6.36 6.77
CA PHE A 128 -4.42 -5.77 8.11
C PHE A 128 -5.76 -5.94 8.82
N ARG A 129 -6.80 -6.34 8.11
CA ARG A 129 -8.11 -6.61 8.68
C ARG A 129 -8.77 -7.78 7.98
N ASP A 130 -9.68 -8.45 8.71
CA ASP A 130 -10.47 -9.54 8.18
C ASP A 130 -11.54 -9.01 7.21
N PRO A 131 -11.70 -9.60 6.01
CA PRO A 131 -12.75 -9.23 5.07
C PRO A 131 -14.15 -9.19 5.69
N ALA A 132 -14.42 -10.10 6.62
CA ALA A 132 -15.73 -10.20 7.26
C ALA A 132 -16.06 -8.99 8.15
N THR A 133 -15.07 -8.18 8.51
CA THR A 133 -15.25 -7.02 9.39
C THR A 133 -15.27 -5.70 8.63
N SER A 134 -15.12 -5.73 7.33
CA SER A 134 -15.05 -4.52 6.50
C SER A 134 -16.40 -3.88 6.20
#